data_085ba5b7aee2d211b7229b2ba8fe23a9
#
_entry.id   085ba5b7aee2d211b7229b2ba8fe23a9
#
_cell.length_a   1.000
_cell.length_b   1.000
_cell.length_c   1.000
_cell.angle_alpha   90.00
_cell.angle_beta   90.00
_cell.angle_gamma   90.00
#
_symmetry.space_group_name_H-M   'P 1'
#
loop_
_entity.id
_entity.type
_entity.pdbx_description
1 polymer ?
#
loop_
_entity_poly.entity_id
_entity_poly.type
_entity_poly.pdbx_seq_one_letter_code
_entity_poly.pdbx_strand_id
1 'polypeptide(L)'
;MKKLLLSIAFLLSAMGMMAQTQVKTAEGILEGKDLSGITVFKGIPFAAPPVGNLRWKAPQPAQKWQGVREAKEFGPNPMQEPIFGDMNFGTKTNSEDCLYLNIWTPAKTMKEHLPVLIYFNGGGLMAGSGSEPRYAGDAMARKGIISITANYREGIFGYFAHPQLSKETSYKGSGNYGFMDQVAAIQWVKDNIEAFGGDPNRITIVGESAGSMSVSALMASPLCQGLFAQAMGSSGSVMGFKKIATQKEAEEKGVQLAQEIAEKMGKETGKKVKKNVGMKNLDELRALPAEKLMKLAGIRAVPVYNIDGYFMKEQPVEVFAKGEQTKVPLLIGGNNQEMTPWAVLMGKQPTVENLKAGAKATFGEENIDELFRLYGINSDKDVLEQPGVDLASDIFLDYSTWKWGNMHKLTGGQPVYRYRYCHPRPAMAIKGKVAALAGGVVDAKEGAAPAPRDKGAVHSADIEYAMGTLPTNRVFDWQPDDYMISDIFNQYYVNFVKTGNPNSLGLPEWPSTNGKAVAPVLQIDVKTEVKSDAQMEKRYDFIDKMFWEKK
;
A
#
# COMPACT_ATOMS: atom_id res chain seq x y z
N MET A 1 8.58 5.31 62.91
CA MET A 1 7.39 5.27 62.02
C MET A 1 7.46 6.23 60.85
N LYS A 2 7.77 7.54 60.98
CA LYS A 2 7.85 8.47 59.84
C LYS A 2 8.89 8.10 58.76
N LYS A 3 10.06 7.54 59.13
CA LYS A 3 11.09 7.10 58.17
C LYS A 3 10.69 5.83 57.40
N LEU A 4 9.87 4.94 58.00
CA LEU A 4 9.37 3.73 57.37
C LEU A 4 8.26 4.04 56.35
N LEU A 5 7.41 5.03 56.64
CA LEU A 5 6.38 5.52 55.71
C LEU A 5 6.95 6.25 54.52
N LEU A 6 8.07 7.00 54.67
CA LEU A 6 8.76 7.61 53.51
C LEU A 6 9.42 6.55 52.59
N SER A 7 9.99 5.50 53.16
CA SER A 7 10.59 4.41 52.38
C SER A 7 9.55 3.58 51.63
N ILE A 8 8.36 3.38 52.18
CA ILE A 8 7.26 2.70 51.49
C ILE A 8 6.67 3.59 50.37
N ALA A 9 6.56 4.91 50.60
CA ALA A 9 6.11 5.85 49.59
C ALA A 9 7.11 5.97 48.43
N PHE A 10 8.43 5.87 48.69
CA PHE A 10 9.48 5.87 47.66
C PHE A 10 9.54 4.54 46.90
N LEU A 11 9.25 3.39 47.54
CA LEU A 11 9.13 2.10 46.87
C LEU A 11 7.85 1.99 46.01
N LEU A 12 6.76 2.61 46.46
CA LEU A 12 5.53 2.69 45.64
C LEU A 12 5.64 3.69 44.47
N SER A 13 6.46 4.75 44.59
CA SER A 13 6.74 5.65 43.50
C SER A 13 7.83 5.13 42.51
N ALA A 14 8.63 4.16 42.92
CA ALA A 14 9.60 3.46 42.09
C ALA A 14 9.03 2.20 41.40
N MET A 15 7.76 1.82 41.68
CA MET A 15 6.94 1.01 40.77
C MET A 15 6.45 1.87 39.61
N GLY A 16 7.39 2.73 39.10
CA GLY A 16 7.17 3.61 38.01
C GLY A 16 6.95 2.84 36.73
N MET A 17 5.95 3.23 36.03
CA MET A 17 5.81 3.25 34.57
C MET A 17 6.59 2.17 33.80
N MET A 18 6.44 0.90 34.17
CA MET A 18 6.75 -0.16 33.23
C MET A 18 5.71 -0.09 32.11
N ALA A 19 6.17 -0.04 30.87
CA ALA A 19 5.29 -0.15 29.71
C ALA A 19 4.39 -1.39 29.91
N GLN A 20 3.09 -1.24 29.66
CA GLN A 20 2.14 -2.33 29.81
C GLN A 20 2.42 -3.38 28.72
N THR A 21 3.18 -4.43 29.07
CA THR A 21 3.53 -5.49 28.12
C THR A 21 2.41 -6.51 27.92
N GLN A 22 1.40 -6.54 28.79
CA GLN A 22 0.22 -7.40 28.61
C GLN A 22 -1.03 -6.56 28.39
N VAL A 23 -1.79 -6.92 27.35
CA VAL A 23 -3.01 -6.24 26.92
C VAL A 23 -4.13 -7.25 26.75
N LYS A 24 -5.33 -6.95 27.25
CA LYS A 24 -6.52 -7.78 27.08
C LYS A 24 -7.33 -7.27 25.90
N THR A 25 -7.45 -8.07 24.85
CA THR A 25 -8.31 -7.87 23.68
C THR A 25 -9.63 -8.63 23.80
N ALA A 26 -10.51 -8.47 22.84
CA ALA A 26 -11.76 -9.24 22.74
C ALA A 26 -11.51 -10.75 22.56
N GLU A 27 -10.38 -11.14 21.99
CA GLU A 27 -10.01 -12.54 21.72
C GLU A 27 -9.24 -13.20 22.84
N GLY A 28 -8.51 -12.42 23.69
CA GLY A 28 -7.70 -12.96 24.77
C GLY A 28 -6.62 -11.99 25.24
N ILE A 29 -5.67 -12.48 26.06
CA ILE A 29 -4.56 -11.67 26.56
C ILE A 29 -3.36 -11.83 25.63
N LEU A 30 -2.75 -10.70 25.24
CA LEU A 30 -1.51 -10.62 24.46
C LEU A 30 -0.37 -10.18 25.34
N GLU A 31 0.83 -10.73 25.12
CA GLU A 31 2.07 -10.27 25.72
C GLU A 31 3.04 -9.81 24.64
N GLY A 32 3.35 -8.51 24.63
CA GLY A 32 4.33 -7.88 23.78
C GLY A 32 5.71 -7.77 24.43
N LYS A 33 6.58 -6.99 23.81
CA LYS A 33 7.95 -6.74 24.25
C LYS A 33 8.19 -5.25 24.41
N ASP A 34 8.82 -4.83 25.51
CA ASP A 34 9.31 -3.46 25.64
C ASP A 34 10.53 -3.23 24.74
N LEU A 35 10.51 -2.13 23.98
CA LEU A 35 11.57 -1.66 23.11
C LEU A 35 11.94 -0.22 23.49
N SER A 36 12.66 -0.08 24.61
CA SER A 36 13.13 1.23 25.11
C SER A 36 12.00 2.28 25.20
N GLY A 37 10.94 1.93 25.93
CA GLY A 37 9.82 2.80 26.21
C GLY A 37 8.67 2.75 25.19
N ILE A 38 8.74 1.87 24.21
CA ILE A 38 7.66 1.52 23.29
C ILE A 38 7.32 0.05 23.52
N THR A 39 6.05 -0.30 23.66
CA THR A 39 5.65 -1.71 23.67
C THR A 39 5.32 -2.15 22.25
N VAL A 40 5.90 -3.28 21.86
CA VAL A 40 5.72 -3.86 20.52
C VAL A 40 5.01 -5.20 20.63
N PHE A 41 3.92 -5.33 19.89
CA PHE A 41 3.17 -6.58 19.73
C PHE A 41 3.25 -7.00 18.27
N LYS A 42 3.67 -8.24 18.00
CA LYS A 42 3.83 -8.78 16.65
C LYS A 42 3.04 -10.07 16.48
N GLY A 43 2.55 -10.33 15.28
CA GLY A 43 1.85 -11.58 14.96
C GLY A 43 0.51 -11.72 15.69
N ILE A 44 -0.24 -10.62 15.81
CA ILE A 44 -1.59 -10.62 16.38
C ILE A 44 -2.58 -11.10 15.30
N PRO A 45 -3.31 -12.22 15.49
CA PRO A 45 -4.32 -12.64 14.54
C PRO A 45 -5.54 -11.71 14.61
N PHE A 46 -5.90 -11.08 13.50
CA PHE A 46 -7.09 -10.24 13.41
C PHE A 46 -8.28 -10.94 12.72
N ALA A 47 -8.03 -12.10 12.11
CA ALA A 47 -9.04 -12.94 11.49
C ALA A 47 -8.64 -14.42 11.63
N ALA A 48 -9.60 -15.32 11.38
CA ALA A 48 -9.33 -16.75 11.33
C ALA A 48 -8.43 -17.08 10.12
N PRO A 49 -7.52 -18.08 10.22
CA PRO A 49 -6.69 -18.52 9.11
C PRO A 49 -7.51 -18.86 7.86
N PRO A 50 -7.26 -18.21 6.71
CA PRO A 50 -8.03 -18.43 5.48
C PRO A 50 -7.57 -19.69 4.73
N VAL A 51 -7.51 -20.81 5.41
CA VAL A 51 -6.99 -22.11 4.92
C VAL A 51 -8.11 -23.11 4.63
N GLY A 52 -7.83 -24.08 3.78
CA GLY A 52 -8.77 -25.17 3.47
C GLY A 52 -10.11 -24.64 2.93
N ASN A 53 -11.21 -24.91 3.63
CA ASN A 53 -12.54 -24.46 3.23
C ASN A 53 -12.74 -22.93 3.33
N LEU A 54 -11.85 -22.22 4.02
CA LEU A 54 -11.84 -20.74 4.11
C LEU A 54 -11.01 -20.08 3.01
N ARG A 55 -10.24 -20.86 2.22
CA ARG A 55 -9.58 -20.33 1.02
C ARG A 55 -10.63 -19.72 0.09
N TRP A 56 -10.41 -18.48 -0.35
CA TRP A 56 -11.33 -17.70 -1.18
C TRP A 56 -12.71 -17.45 -0.54
N LYS A 57 -12.71 -17.22 0.77
CA LYS A 57 -13.88 -16.68 1.50
C LYS A 57 -13.53 -15.34 2.13
N ALA A 58 -14.55 -14.54 2.39
CA ALA A 58 -14.40 -13.34 3.20
C ALA A 58 -13.76 -13.69 4.56
N PRO A 59 -12.92 -12.81 5.14
CA PRO A 59 -12.29 -13.07 6.43
C PRO A 59 -13.34 -13.36 7.50
N GLN A 60 -13.04 -14.33 8.36
CA GLN A 60 -13.88 -14.72 9.48
C GLN A 60 -13.27 -14.20 10.78
N PRO A 61 -14.06 -13.96 11.84
CA PRO A 61 -13.55 -13.50 13.12
C PRO A 61 -12.40 -14.36 13.66
N ALA A 62 -11.41 -13.73 14.26
CA ALA A 62 -10.31 -14.43 14.91
C ALA A 62 -10.83 -15.35 16.04
N GLN A 63 -10.16 -16.49 16.20
CA GLN A 63 -10.50 -17.43 17.30
C GLN A 63 -10.04 -16.87 18.64
N LYS A 64 -10.90 -16.99 19.64
CA LYS A 64 -10.54 -16.65 21.02
C LYS A 64 -9.58 -17.68 21.60
N TRP A 65 -8.66 -17.21 22.46
CA TRP A 65 -7.72 -18.10 23.15
C TRP A 65 -7.80 -17.93 24.67
N GLN A 66 -7.35 -18.97 25.36
CA GLN A 66 -7.21 -18.97 26.82
C GLN A 66 -5.77 -18.68 27.21
N GLY A 67 -5.57 -18.06 28.38
CA GLY A 67 -4.23 -17.70 28.87
C GLY A 67 -3.62 -16.51 28.13
N VAL A 68 -2.30 -16.41 28.21
CA VAL A 68 -1.51 -15.34 27.59
C VAL A 68 -0.91 -15.86 26.30
N ARG A 69 -1.17 -15.16 25.19
CA ARG A 69 -0.54 -15.40 23.89
C ARG A 69 0.67 -14.49 23.72
N GLU A 70 1.84 -15.06 23.49
CA GLU A 70 3.01 -14.28 23.13
C GLU A 70 2.82 -13.63 21.76
N ALA A 71 3.01 -12.30 21.72
CA ALA A 71 2.95 -11.46 20.53
C ALA A 71 4.31 -10.76 20.33
N LYS A 72 5.39 -11.53 20.25
CA LYS A 72 6.77 -11.06 20.24
C LYS A 72 7.46 -11.22 18.88
N GLU A 73 6.93 -12.11 18.04
CA GLU A 73 7.47 -12.42 16.72
C GLU A 73 6.45 -12.16 15.62
N PHE A 74 6.91 -11.80 14.44
CA PHE A 74 6.04 -11.61 13.29
C PHE A 74 5.35 -12.92 12.90
N GLY A 75 4.08 -12.83 12.53
CA GLY A 75 3.38 -13.93 11.84
C GLY A 75 3.97 -14.18 10.45
N PRO A 76 3.57 -15.29 9.79
CA PRO A 76 3.98 -15.58 8.43
C PRO A 76 3.59 -14.46 7.44
N ASN A 77 4.41 -14.30 6.39
CA ASN A 77 4.03 -13.48 5.24
C ASN A 77 2.86 -14.13 4.49
N PRO A 78 2.04 -13.36 3.76
CA PRO A 78 1.13 -13.91 2.77
C PRO A 78 1.85 -14.82 1.78
N MET A 79 1.15 -15.82 1.24
CA MET A 79 1.66 -16.64 0.15
C MET A 79 2.02 -15.77 -1.05
N GLN A 80 3.28 -15.80 -1.47
CA GLN A 80 3.83 -14.94 -2.52
C GLN A 80 5.08 -15.52 -3.16
N GLU A 81 5.34 -15.18 -4.42
CA GLU A 81 6.62 -15.39 -5.08
C GLU A 81 7.53 -14.18 -4.84
N PRO A 82 8.87 -14.33 -4.84
CA PRO A 82 9.80 -13.22 -4.67
C PRO A 82 9.93 -12.39 -5.96
N ILE A 83 8.82 -11.83 -6.43
CA ILE A 83 8.72 -11.17 -7.74
C ILE A 83 9.59 -9.92 -7.88
N PHE A 84 9.88 -9.23 -6.79
CA PHE A 84 10.77 -8.06 -6.80
C PHE A 84 12.22 -8.44 -6.47
N GLY A 85 12.44 -9.61 -5.82
CA GLY A 85 13.77 -10.16 -5.52
C GLY A 85 14.57 -9.40 -4.46
N ASP A 86 14.15 -8.21 -4.08
CA ASP A 86 14.82 -7.30 -3.16
C ASP A 86 14.01 -6.95 -1.91
N MET A 87 12.80 -7.47 -1.76
CA MET A 87 11.99 -7.31 -0.56
C MET A 87 12.67 -7.95 0.66
N ASN A 88 12.66 -7.24 1.78
CA ASN A 88 13.30 -7.67 3.03
C ASN A 88 12.25 -7.80 4.14
N PHE A 89 11.88 -9.03 4.48
CA PHE A 89 10.87 -9.31 5.49
C PHE A 89 11.47 -9.73 6.84
N GLY A 90 10.80 -9.35 7.92
CA GLY A 90 11.15 -9.75 9.28
C GLY A 90 10.89 -11.23 9.60
N THR A 91 10.21 -11.95 8.70
CA THR A 91 10.01 -13.40 8.73
C THR A 91 10.30 -13.99 7.34
N LYS A 92 10.76 -15.25 7.31
CA LYS A 92 11.04 -15.96 6.06
C LYS A 92 9.96 -16.97 5.68
N THR A 93 8.93 -17.12 6.51
CA THR A 93 7.86 -18.10 6.31
C THR A 93 6.72 -17.47 5.56
N ASN A 94 6.31 -18.07 4.43
CA ASN A 94 5.08 -17.73 3.73
C ASN A 94 3.99 -18.73 4.11
N SER A 95 2.75 -18.28 4.29
CA SER A 95 1.61 -19.13 4.62
C SER A 95 0.30 -18.54 4.13
N GLU A 96 -0.72 -19.38 3.91
CA GLU A 96 -2.09 -18.89 3.80
C GLU A 96 -2.62 -18.40 5.16
N ASP A 97 -2.16 -18.98 6.27
CA ASP A 97 -2.37 -18.43 7.62
C ASP A 97 -1.48 -17.19 7.80
N CYS A 98 -1.92 -16.06 7.28
CA CYS A 98 -1.16 -14.83 7.18
C CYS A 98 -1.90 -13.58 7.72
N LEU A 99 -3.14 -13.71 8.20
CA LEU A 99 -3.96 -12.57 8.62
C LEU A 99 -3.57 -12.09 10.01
N TYR A 100 -2.38 -11.48 10.07
CA TYR A 100 -1.74 -10.96 11.26
C TYR A 100 -1.45 -9.47 11.14
N LEU A 101 -1.52 -8.75 12.26
CA LEU A 101 -1.08 -7.37 12.37
C LEU A 101 -0.02 -7.21 13.48
N ASN A 102 0.69 -6.08 13.44
CA ASN A 102 1.73 -5.73 14.39
C ASN A 102 1.45 -4.32 14.92
N ILE A 103 1.69 -4.07 16.20
CA ILE A 103 1.40 -2.81 16.89
C ILE A 103 2.65 -2.31 17.61
N TRP A 104 3.00 -1.04 17.39
CA TRP A 104 3.98 -0.27 18.17
C TRP A 104 3.24 0.81 18.94
N THR A 105 3.19 0.73 20.25
CA THR A 105 2.52 1.72 21.09
C THR A 105 3.47 2.38 22.09
N PRO A 106 3.51 3.71 22.18
CA PRO A 106 4.23 4.43 23.22
C PRO A 106 3.41 4.56 24.50
N ALA A 107 2.14 4.18 24.48
CA ALA A 107 1.22 4.35 25.59
C ALA A 107 1.69 3.60 26.84
N LYS A 108 1.56 4.25 28.00
CA LYS A 108 1.81 3.67 29.32
C LYS A 108 0.52 3.22 29.99
N THR A 109 -0.60 3.75 29.55
CA THR A 109 -1.93 3.44 30.05
C THR A 109 -2.95 3.38 28.91
N MET A 110 -4.06 2.70 29.12
CA MET A 110 -5.18 2.65 28.17
C MET A 110 -5.92 3.99 28.00
N LYS A 111 -5.64 5.00 28.87
CA LYS A 111 -6.38 6.28 28.92
C LYS A 111 -5.74 7.39 28.09
N GLU A 112 -4.71 7.10 27.29
CA GLU A 112 -3.97 8.13 26.58
C GLU A 112 -4.64 8.57 25.27
N HIS A 113 -5.54 7.76 24.71
CA HIS A 113 -6.32 8.05 23.49
C HIS A 113 -5.44 8.58 22.34
N LEU A 114 -4.32 7.88 22.10
CA LEU A 114 -3.35 8.27 21.07
C LEU A 114 -3.92 8.08 19.66
N PRO A 115 -3.50 8.90 18.69
CA PRO A 115 -3.83 8.69 17.30
C PRO A 115 -3.20 7.39 16.77
N VAL A 116 -3.86 6.77 15.80
CA VAL A 116 -3.52 5.45 15.28
C VAL A 116 -3.22 5.54 13.80
N LEU A 117 -2.14 4.91 13.35
CA LEU A 117 -1.77 4.77 11.95
C LEU A 117 -1.79 3.29 11.57
N ILE A 118 -2.53 2.92 10.53
CA ILE A 118 -2.51 1.57 9.94
C ILE A 118 -1.86 1.64 8.56
N TYR A 119 -0.73 0.96 8.39
CA TYR A 119 0.02 0.88 7.14
C TYR A 119 -0.33 -0.41 6.39
N PHE A 120 -0.75 -0.28 5.13
CA PHE A 120 -0.91 -1.37 4.18
C PHE A 120 0.24 -1.36 3.16
N ASN A 121 0.95 -2.49 3.05
CA ASN A 121 2.10 -2.62 2.15
C ASN A 121 1.71 -2.52 0.67
N GLY A 122 2.66 -2.05 -0.14
CA GLY A 122 2.64 -2.18 -1.59
C GLY A 122 3.07 -3.56 -2.05
N GLY A 123 3.42 -3.66 -3.34
CA GLY A 123 3.85 -4.91 -3.97
C GLY A 123 2.88 -5.46 -5.01
N GLY A 124 2.11 -4.58 -5.66
CA GLY A 124 1.23 -4.93 -6.78
C GLY A 124 0.05 -5.84 -6.43
N LEU A 125 -0.33 -5.95 -5.17
CA LEU A 125 -1.31 -6.93 -4.64
C LEU A 125 -0.87 -8.39 -4.87
N MET A 126 0.42 -8.61 -5.12
CA MET A 126 1.02 -9.92 -5.42
C MET A 126 2.06 -10.34 -4.40
N ALA A 127 2.68 -9.39 -3.72
CA ALA A 127 3.72 -9.62 -2.72
C ALA A 127 3.77 -8.45 -1.73
N GLY A 128 4.31 -8.71 -0.55
CA GLY A 128 4.50 -7.74 0.52
C GLY A 128 4.24 -8.34 1.89
N SER A 129 4.61 -7.62 2.93
CA SER A 129 4.36 -8.04 4.31
C SER A 129 4.46 -6.86 5.26
N GLY A 130 3.59 -6.81 6.25
CA GLY A 130 3.69 -5.87 7.37
C GLY A 130 4.92 -6.08 8.26
N SER A 131 5.75 -7.07 7.98
CA SER A 131 7.02 -7.33 8.68
C SER A 131 8.23 -6.61 8.08
N GLU A 132 8.06 -5.89 6.97
CA GLU A 132 9.17 -5.20 6.30
C GLU A 132 9.68 -4.02 7.14
N PRO A 133 11.02 -3.91 7.37
CA PRO A 133 11.60 -2.88 8.23
C PRO A 133 11.29 -1.44 7.79
N ARG A 134 11.05 -1.20 6.50
CA ARG A 134 10.71 0.14 5.98
C ARG A 134 9.42 0.69 6.58
N TYR A 135 8.51 -0.19 7.02
CA TYR A 135 7.22 0.16 7.62
C TYR A 135 7.23 0.06 9.15
N ALA A 136 8.37 -0.26 9.77
CA ALA A 136 8.46 -0.42 11.21
C ALA A 136 7.92 0.82 11.95
N GLY A 137 7.08 0.58 12.94
CA GLY A 137 6.30 1.64 13.59
C GLY A 137 7.01 2.37 14.71
N ASP A 138 8.26 2.04 15.04
CA ASP A 138 8.95 2.58 16.21
C ASP A 138 9.23 4.09 16.11
N ALA A 139 9.58 4.61 14.92
CA ALA A 139 9.79 6.04 14.70
C ALA A 139 8.49 6.83 14.90
N MET A 140 7.37 6.36 14.37
CA MET A 140 6.04 6.95 14.58
C MET A 140 5.62 6.86 16.05
N ALA A 141 5.86 5.72 16.70
CA ALA A 141 5.53 5.52 18.10
C ALA A 141 6.29 6.51 19.00
N ARG A 142 7.59 6.75 18.75
CA ARG A 142 8.37 7.76 19.50
C ARG A 142 7.82 9.18 19.35
N LYS A 143 7.04 9.45 18.32
CA LYS A 143 6.35 10.74 18.10
C LYS A 143 4.89 10.75 18.62
N GLY A 144 4.49 9.74 19.43
CA GLY A 144 3.20 9.69 20.11
C GLY A 144 2.04 9.18 19.26
N ILE A 145 2.32 8.29 18.30
CA ILE A 145 1.33 7.65 17.44
C ILE A 145 1.39 6.14 17.68
N ILE A 146 0.25 5.48 17.79
CA ILE A 146 0.22 4.02 17.71
C ILE A 146 0.33 3.64 16.23
N SER A 147 1.42 2.99 15.86
CA SER A 147 1.67 2.56 14.48
C SER A 147 1.37 1.06 14.34
N ILE A 148 0.69 0.71 13.26
CA ILE A 148 0.23 -0.65 12.98
C ILE A 148 0.59 -1.01 11.55
N THR A 149 1.05 -2.24 11.33
CA THR A 149 1.14 -2.84 10.00
C THR A 149 0.23 -4.06 9.95
N ALA A 150 -0.47 -4.29 8.84
CA ALA A 150 -1.38 -5.42 8.69
C ALA A 150 -1.12 -6.14 7.37
N ASN A 151 -1.01 -7.47 7.44
CA ASN A 151 -0.99 -8.33 6.27
C ASN A 151 -2.39 -8.44 5.66
N TYR A 152 -2.45 -8.76 4.38
CA TYR A 152 -3.67 -9.13 3.66
C TYR A 152 -3.31 -10.19 2.60
N ARG A 153 -4.28 -10.99 2.15
CA ARG A 153 -4.04 -12.01 1.13
C ARG A 153 -3.65 -11.39 -0.20
N GLU A 154 -2.63 -11.95 -0.81
CA GLU A 154 -2.02 -11.48 -2.04
C GLU A 154 -2.29 -12.43 -3.21
N GLY A 155 -2.10 -11.95 -4.45
CA GLY A 155 -2.14 -12.75 -5.66
C GLY A 155 -3.42 -13.57 -5.81
N ILE A 156 -3.28 -14.81 -6.23
CA ILE A 156 -4.43 -15.72 -6.42
C ILE A 156 -5.21 -15.97 -5.12
N PHE A 157 -4.58 -15.89 -3.96
CA PHE A 157 -5.26 -16.13 -2.67
C PHE A 157 -6.16 -14.96 -2.26
N GLY A 158 -5.81 -13.73 -2.66
CA GLY A 158 -6.56 -12.51 -2.36
C GLY A 158 -7.54 -12.06 -3.45
N TYR A 159 -7.29 -12.41 -4.71
CA TYR A 159 -7.97 -11.76 -5.85
C TYR A 159 -8.45 -12.72 -6.93
N PHE A 160 -8.80 -13.94 -6.58
CA PHE A 160 -9.34 -14.94 -7.50
C PHE A 160 -10.87 -14.90 -7.53
N ALA A 161 -11.45 -14.48 -8.66
CA ALA A 161 -12.89 -14.50 -8.90
C ALA A 161 -13.27 -15.77 -9.70
N HIS A 162 -14.40 -16.39 -9.34
CA HIS A 162 -14.88 -17.58 -10.04
C HIS A 162 -16.40 -17.74 -9.85
N PRO A 163 -17.17 -18.19 -10.87
CA PRO A 163 -18.63 -18.31 -10.75
C PRO A 163 -19.09 -19.26 -9.63
N GLN A 164 -18.32 -20.32 -9.31
CA GLN A 164 -18.65 -21.20 -8.19
C GLN A 164 -18.43 -20.48 -6.85
N LEU A 165 -17.38 -19.64 -6.71
CA LEU A 165 -17.15 -18.83 -5.51
C LEU A 165 -18.27 -17.82 -5.29
N SER A 166 -18.70 -17.13 -6.35
CA SER A 166 -19.79 -16.15 -6.26
C SER A 166 -21.11 -16.81 -5.85
N LYS A 167 -21.35 -18.07 -6.21
CA LYS A 167 -22.53 -18.83 -5.75
C LYS A 167 -22.49 -19.17 -4.26
N GLU A 168 -21.31 -19.26 -3.65
CA GLU A 168 -21.14 -19.55 -2.22
C GLU A 168 -21.47 -18.35 -1.33
N THR A 169 -21.50 -17.12 -1.87
CA THR A 169 -21.73 -15.89 -1.10
C THR A 169 -23.17 -15.41 -1.20
N SER A 170 -23.67 -14.78 -0.13
CA SER A 170 -25.01 -14.17 -0.12
C SER A 170 -25.13 -12.99 -1.08
N TYR A 171 -24.02 -12.27 -1.29
CA TYR A 171 -23.94 -11.11 -2.20
C TYR A 171 -23.62 -11.47 -3.65
N LYS A 172 -23.45 -12.77 -3.96
CA LYS A 172 -23.21 -13.30 -5.32
C LYS A 172 -21.97 -12.72 -6.02
N GLY A 173 -20.94 -12.36 -5.24
CA GLY A 173 -19.66 -11.81 -5.72
C GLY A 173 -18.46 -12.61 -5.21
N SER A 174 -17.30 -12.43 -5.86
CA SER A 174 -16.01 -13.04 -5.50
C SER A 174 -14.84 -12.20 -6.02
N GLY A 175 -13.63 -12.40 -5.47
CA GLY A 175 -12.39 -11.85 -6.03
C GLY A 175 -11.73 -10.70 -5.25
N ASN A 176 -12.37 -10.10 -4.24
CA ASN A 176 -11.83 -8.96 -3.48
C ASN A 176 -11.42 -9.32 -2.04
N TYR A 177 -10.98 -10.55 -1.82
CA TYR A 177 -10.73 -11.06 -0.46
C TYR A 177 -9.58 -10.31 0.24
N GLY A 178 -8.52 -9.93 -0.50
CA GLY A 178 -7.41 -9.15 0.06
C GLY A 178 -7.86 -7.78 0.57
N PHE A 179 -8.73 -7.09 -0.15
CA PHE A 179 -9.33 -5.84 0.33
C PHE A 179 -10.27 -6.07 1.53
N MET A 180 -11.03 -7.16 1.53
CA MET A 180 -11.87 -7.51 2.69
C MET A 180 -11.03 -7.82 3.92
N ASP A 181 -9.83 -8.40 3.76
CA ASP A 181 -8.88 -8.62 4.86
C ASP A 181 -8.43 -7.29 5.48
N GLN A 182 -8.20 -6.27 4.64
CA GLN A 182 -7.86 -4.92 5.11
C GLN A 182 -9.04 -4.28 5.87
N VAL A 183 -10.28 -4.46 5.40
CA VAL A 183 -11.48 -4.04 6.15
C VAL A 183 -11.53 -4.72 7.51
N ALA A 184 -11.29 -6.04 7.56
CA ALA A 184 -11.29 -6.79 8.82
C ALA A 184 -10.17 -6.33 9.77
N ALA A 185 -8.99 -6.00 9.25
CA ALA A 185 -7.89 -5.44 10.04
C ALA A 185 -8.27 -4.09 10.66
N ILE A 186 -8.86 -3.18 9.88
CA ILE A 186 -9.31 -1.87 10.39
C ILE A 186 -10.41 -2.07 11.45
N GLN A 187 -11.36 -2.96 11.21
CA GLN A 187 -12.43 -3.26 12.17
C GLN A 187 -11.85 -3.83 13.46
N TRP A 188 -10.93 -4.80 13.38
CA TRP A 188 -10.26 -5.35 14.55
C TRP A 188 -9.53 -4.26 15.36
N VAL A 189 -8.82 -3.37 14.68
CA VAL A 189 -8.15 -2.22 15.32
C VAL A 189 -9.18 -1.33 16.01
N LYS A 190 -10.27 -0.98 15.33
CA LYS A 190 -11.34 -0.15 15.90
C LYS A 190 -11.93 -0.75 17.17
N ASP A 191 -12.08 -2.08 17.21
CA ASP A 191 -12.69 -2.79 18.33
C ASP A 191 -11.73 -3.01 19.53
N ASN A 192 -10.41 -2.97 19.30
CA ASN A 192 -9.42 -3.37 20.30
C ASN A 192 -8.41 -2.29 20.70
N ILE A 193 -8.26 -1.20 19.93
CA ILE A 193 -7.11 -0.30 20.06
C ILE A 193 -7.10 0.51 21.36
N GLU A 194 -8.24 0.71 22.01
CA GLU A 194 -8.31 1.34 23.34
C GLU A 194 -7.49 0.57 24.38
N ALA A 195 -7.46 -0.77 24.28
CA ALA A 195 -6.66 -1.60 25.17
C ALA A 195 -5.14 -1.33 25.04
N PHE A 196 -4.70 -0.80 23.89
CA PHE A 196 -3.32 -0.41 23.61
C PHE A 196 -3.06 1.10 23.83
N GLY A 197 -4.04 1.84 24.37
CA GLY A 197 -3.97 3.29 24.64
C GLY A 197 -4.32 4.16 23.43
N GLY A 198 -4.93 3.62 22.38
CA GLY A 198 -5.33 4.35 21.18
C GLY A 198 -6.78 4.84 21.21
N ASP A 199 -7.09 5.76 20.30
CA ASP A 199 -8.43 6.27 20.09
C ASP A 199 -9.04 5.63 18.83
N PRO A 200 -10.11 4.82 18.95
CA PRO A 200 -10.76 4.16 17.81
C PRO A 200 -11.42 5.16 16.83
N ASN A 201 -11.56 6.43 17.20
CA ASN A 201 -12.11 7.47 16.35
C ASN A 201 -11.02 8.32 15.66
N ARG A 202 -9.73 8.01 15.89
CA ARG A 202 -8.59 8.72 15.32
C ARG A 202 -7.67 7.77 14.55
N ILE A 203 -8.25 6.89 13.74
CA ILE A 203 -7.54 5.94 12.89
C ILE A 203 -7.24 6.61 11.55
N THR A 204 -5.97 6.63 11.15
CA THR A 204 -5.51 6.99 9.81
C THR A 204 -5.08 5.73 9.09
N ILE A 205 -5.56 5.53 7.86
CA ILE A 205 -5.06 4.46 6.98
C ILE A 205 -4.06 5.04 5.99
N VAL A 206 -2.97 4.32 5.76
CA VAL A 206 -1.91 4.73 4.83
C VAL A 206 -1.41 3.56 4.01
N GLY A 207 -0.93 3.83 2.80
CA GLY A 207 -0.25 2.86 1.97
C GLY A 207 0.54 3.50 0.86
N GLU A 208 1.47 2.75 0.30
CA GLU A 208 2.27 3.13 -0.87
C GLU A 208 2.04 2.11 -1.99
N SER A 209 2.07 2.55 -3.27
CA SER A 209 1.88 1.70 -4.43
C SER A 209 0.53 0.95 -4.38
N ALA A 210 0.54 -0.38 -4.42
CA ALA A 210 -0.67 -1.20 -4.22
C ALA A 210 -1.34 -0.96 -2.86
N GLY A 211 -0.60 -0.57 -1.83
CA GLY A 211 -1.15 -0.12 -0.55
C GLY A 211 -1.94 1.18 -0.68
N SER A 212 -1.47 2.13 -1.48
CA SER A 212 -2.20 3.36 -1.81
C SER A 212 -3.44 3.06 -2.67
N MET A 213 -3.32 2.14 -3.64
CA MET A 213 -4.47 1.61 -4.38
C MET A 213 -5.51 1.01 -3.42
N SER A 214 -5.06 0.27 -2.40
CA SER A 214 -5.93 -0.28 -1.36
C SER A 214 -6.64 0.83 -0.59
N VAL A 215 -5.93 1.87 -0.14
CA VAL A 215 -6.55 3.01 0.57
C VAL A 215 -7.64 3.68 -0.26
N SER A 216 -7.40 3.91 -1.56
CA SER A 216 -8.39 4.50 -2.46
C SER A 216 -9.61 3.58 -2.68
N ALA A 217 -9.40 2.25 -2.74
CA ALA A 217 -10.48 1.27 -2.81
C ALA A 217 -11.30 1.20 -1.51
N LEU A 218 -10.63 1.23 -0.35
CA LEU A 218 -11.27 1.27 0.96
C LEU A 218 -12.13 2.55 1.13
N MET A 219 -11.64 3.71 0.65
CA MET A 219 -12.44 4.94 0.66
C MET A 219 -13.70 4.85 -0.20
N ALA A 220 -13.65 4.10 -1.31
CA ALA A 220 -14.81 3.88 -2.19
C ALA A 220 -15.76 2.80 -1.68
N SER A 221 -15.33 1.97 -0.72
CA SER A 221 -16.12 0.83 -0.25
C SER A 221 -17.15 1.23 0.80
N PRO A 222 -18.42 0.80 0.65
CA PRO A 222 -19.44 1.03 1.68
C PRO A 222 -19.13 0.28 2.99
N LEU A 223 -18.28 -0.75 2.96
CA LEU A 223 -17.88 -1.50 4.15
C LEU A 223 -16.97 -0.70 5.09
N CYS A 224 -16.42 0.41 4.62
CA CYS A 224 -15.46 1.22 5.36
C CYS A 224 -16.04 2.50 5.96
N GLN A 225 -17.34 2.77 5.78
CA GLN A 225 -17.96 3.98 6.30
C GLN A 225 -17.82 4.07 7.83
N GLY A 226 -17.17 5.15 8.31
CA GLY A 226 -16.95 5.40 9.74
C GLY A 226 -15.85 4.54 10.40
N LEU A 227 -15.06 3.78 9.63
CA LEU A 227 -13.98 2.96 10.20
C LEU A 227 -12.67 3.74 10.44
N PHE A 228 -12.44 4.83 9.71
CA PHE A 228 -11.24 5.65 9.84
C PHE A 228 -11.56 7.14 9.71
N ALA A 229 -10.69 7.99 10.22
CA ALA A 229 -10.84 9.44 10.33
C ALA A 229 -9.98 10.21 9.33
N GLN A 230 -8.89 9.63 8.81
CA GLN A 230 -8.01 10.22 7.80
C GLN A 230 -7.51 9.12 6.84
N ALA A 231 -7.12 9.54 5.64
CA ALA A 231 -6.52 8.66 4.63
C ALA A 231 -5.26 9.29 4.03
N MET A 232 -4.26 8.43 3.77
CA MET A 232 -3.00 8.85 3.14
C MET A 232 -2.62 7.84 2.05
N GLY A 233 -2.16 8.33 0.90
CA GLY A 233 -1.71 7.48 -0.18
C GLY A 233 -0.49 8.02 -0.91
N SER A 234 0.46 7.14 -1.18
CA SER A 234 1.66 7.41 -1.96
C SER A 234 1.69 6.56 -3.21
N SER A 235 1.84 7.19 -4.38
CA SER A 235 2.13 6.51 -5.64
C SER A 235 1.11 5.43 -6.03
N GLY A 236 -0.16 5.81 -6.21
CA GLY A 236 -1.16 4.91 -6.78
C GLY A 236 -2.59 5.09 -6.28
N SER A 237 -3.54 4.77 -7.15
CA SER A 237 -4.94 4.57 -6.78
C SER A 237 -5.62 3.59 -7.74
N VAL A 238 -6.83 3.13 -7.39
CA VAL A 238 -7.66 2.29 -8.27
C VAL A 238 -8.38 3.07 -9.38
N MET A 239 -8.07 4.38 -9.54
CA MET A 239 -8.69 5.28 -10.52
C MET A 239 -7.76 5.56 -11.72
N GLY A 240 -7.21 4.51 -12.33
CA GLY A 240 -6.28 4.61 -13.46
C GLY A 240 -6.98 4.84 -14.81
N PHE A 241 -6.28 4.52 -15.91
CA PHE A 241 -6.75 4.69 -17.28
C PHE A 241 -7.87 3.73 -17.71
N LYS A 242 -8.05 2.63 -17.00
CA LYS A 242 -9.01 1.57 -17.37
C LYS A 242 -10.07 1.44 -16.29
N LYS A 243 -11.29 1.17 -16.73
CA LYS A 243 -12.35 0.74 -15.82
C LYS A 243 -11.95 -0.56 -15.14
N ILE A 244 -12.31 -0.66 -13.87
CA ILE A 244 -12.16 -1.90 -13.11
C ILE A 244 -13.06 -2.96 -13.73
N ALA A 245 -12.57 -4.18 -13.81
CA ALA A 245 -13.27 -5.30 -14.38
C ALA A 245 -14.64 -5.50 -13.70
N THR A 246 -15.65 -5.79 -14.47
CA THR A 246 -16.91 -6.29 -13.94
C THR A 246 -16.71 -7.67 -13.30
N GLN A 247 -17.62 -8.08 -12.42
CA GLN A 247 -17.58 -9.41 -11.85
C GLN A 247 -17.52 -10.49 -12.92
N LYS A 248 -18.32 -10.36 -13.98
CA LYS A 248 -18.35 -11.31 -15.09
C LYS A 248 -16.99 -11.44 -15.78
N GLU A 249 -16.33 -10.32 -16.11
CA GLU A 249 -15.01 -10.31 -16.72
C GLU A 249 -13.94 -10.93 -15.81
N ALA A 250 -14.02 -10.67 -14.50
CA ALA A 250 -13.11 -11.27 -13.52
C ALA A 250 -13.33 -12.77 -13.37
N GLU A 251 -14.59 -13.22 -13.34
CA GLU A 251 -14.95 -14.65 -13.32
C GLU A 251 -14.50 -15.38 -14.59
N GLU A 252 -14.65 -14.77 -15.76
CA GLU A 252 -14.16 -15.33 -17.03
C GLU A 252 -12.64 -15.54 -17.01
N LYS A 253 -11.88 -14.58 -16.52
CA LYS A 253 -10.43 -14.72 -16.31
C LYS A 253 -10.10 -15.78 -15.28
N GLY A 254 -10.86 -15.87 -14.19
CA GLY A 254 -10.68 -16.91 -13.18
C GLY A 254 -10.93 -18.32 -13.71
N VAL A 255 -11.97 -18.50 -14.52
CA VAL A 255 -12.25 -19.77 -15.21
C VAL A 255 -11.12 -20.14 -16.18
N GLN A 256 -10.60 -19.17 -16.93
CA GLN A 256 -9.46 -19.40 -17.81
C GLN A 256 -8.22 -19.83 -17.01
N LEU A 257 -7.88 -19.13 -15.92
CA LEU A 257 -6.77 -19.51 -15.05
C LEU A 257 -6.95 -20.90 -14.44
N ALA A 258 -8.17 -21.22 -14.00
CA ALA A 258 -8.50 -22.55 -13.47
C ALA A 258 -8.31 -23.65 -14.52
N GLN A 259 -8.66 -23.39 -15.79
CA GLN A 259 -8.43 -24.29 -16.91
C GLN A 259 -6.93 -24.50 -17.18
N GLU A 260 -6.14 -23.41 -17.19
CA GLU A 260 -4.69 -23.45 -17.38
C GLU A 260 -3.99 -24.26 -16.26
N ILE A 261 -4.41 -24.07 -15.01
CA ILE A 261 -3.90 -24.85 -13.86
C ILE A 261 -4.21 -26.34 -14.06
N ALA A 262 -5.44 -26.69 -14.41
CA ALA A 262 -5.82 -28.08 -14.66
C ALA A 262 -5.00 -28.70 -15.81
N GLU A 263 -4.74 -27.95 -16.88
CA GLU A 263 -3.92 -28.41 -18.01
C GLU A 263 -2.45 -28.65 -17.60
N LYS A 264 -1.86 -27.76 -16.78
CA LYS A 264 -0.53 -27.97 -16.22
C LYS A 264 -0.47 -29.22 -15.34
N MET A 265 -1.48 -29.43 -14.48
CA MET A 265 -1.61 -30.65 -13.67
C MET A 265 -1.76 -31.90 -14.54
N GLY A 266 -2.55 -31.81 -15.61
CA GLY A 266 -2.72 -32.91 -16.57
C GLY A 266 -1.40 -33.31 -17.25
N LYS A 267 -0.58 -32.31 -17.65
CA LYS A 267 0.75 -32.55 -18.20
C LYS A 267 1.70 -33.23 -17.20
N GLU A 268 1.70 -32.78 -15.93
CA GLU A 268 2.50 -33.44 -14.88
C GLU A 268 2.11 -34.92 -14.63
N THR A 269 0.84 -35.24 -14.77
CA THR A 269 0.31 -36.57 -14.46
C THR A 269 0.08 -37.45 -15.69
N GLY A 270 0.35 -36.97 -16.91
CA GLY A 270 0.08 -37.66 -18.16
C GLY A 270 -1.43 -37.82 -18.50
N LYS A 271 -2.31 -37.12 -17.81
CA LYS A 271 -3.76 -37.18 -18.01
C LYS A 271 -4.25 -36.13 -19.00
N LYS A 272 -5.14 -36.54 -19.92
CA LYS A 272 -5.83 -35.56 -20.79
C LYS A 272 -6.87 -34.78 -19.99
N VAL A 273 -6.81 -33.45 -20.08
CA VAL A 273 -7.77 -32.56 -19.45
C VAL A 273 -8.89 -32.22 -20.43
N LYS A 274 -10.14 -32.30 -19.98
CA LYS A 274 -11.31 -31.92 -20.77
C LYS A 274 -11.37 -30.40 -20.97
N LYS A 275 -11.90 -29.95 -22.09
CA LYS A 275 -12.29 -28.56 -22.28
C LYS A 275 -13.34 -28.17 -21.25
N ASN A 276 -13.27 -26.93 -20.75
CA ASN A 276 -14.20 -26.38 -19.74
C ASN A 276 -14.13 -27.02 -18.34
N VAL A 277 -13.06 -27.72 -17.98
CA VAL A 277 -12.83 -28.18 -16.59
C VAL A 277 -12.73 -26.99 -15.65
N GLY A 278 -12.12 -25.88 -16.07
CA GLY A 278 -11.99 -24.66 -15.29
C GLY A 278 -13.31 -24.14 -14.69
N MET A 279 -14.45 -24.39 -15.31
CA MET A 279 -15.78 -24.04 -14.78
C MET A 279 -16.22 -24.87 -13.55
N LYS A 280 -15.61 -26.02 -13.27
CA LYS A 280 -16.13 -27.02 -12.34
C LYS A 280 -15.12 -27.59 -11.36
N ASN A 281 -13.87 -27.15 -11.41
CA ASN A 281 -12.77 -27.75 -10.64
C ASN A 281 -12.39 -26.93 -9.38
N LEU A 282 -13.27 -26.08 -8.87
CA LEU A 282 -13.00 -25.26 -7.70
C LEU A 282 -12.56 -26.09 -6.49
N ASP A 283 -13.24 -27.21 -6.22
CA ASP A 283 -12.90 -28.07 -5.08
C ASP A 283 -11.51 -28.69 -5.23
N GLU A 284 -11.12 -29.09 -6.46
CA GLU A 284 -9.77 -29.56 -6.74
C GLU A 284 -8.72 -28.48 -6.51
N LEU A 285 -8.99 -27.24 -6.96
CA LEU A 285 -8.09 -26.11 -6.75
C LEU A 285 -8.00 -25.74 -5.26
N ARG A 286 -9.12 -25.79 -4.53
CA ARG A 286 -9.16 -25.51 -3.09
C ARG A 286 -8.39 -26.58 -2.29
N ALA A 287 -8.33 -27.81 -2.77
CA ALA A 287 -7.59 -28.91 -2.14
C ALA A 287 -6.07 -28.89 -2.43
N LEU A 288 -5.60 -28.08 -3.39
CA LEU A 288 -4.18 -28.02 -3.71
C LEU A 288 -3.38 -27.43 -2.54
N PRO A 289 -2.18 -27.97 -2.23
CA PRO A 289 -1.23 -27.25 -1.37
C PRO A 289 -0.95 -25.85 -1.90
N ALA A 290 -0.79 -24.88 -1.02
CA ALA A 290 -0.68 -23.46 -1.38
C ALA A 290 0.50 -23.20 -2.34
N GLU A 291 1.67 -23.76 -2.05
CA GLU A 291 2.88 -23.63 -2.89
C GLU A 291 2.65 -24.21 -4.30
N LYS A 292 1.93 -25.35 -4.37
CA LYS A 292 1.61 -25.97 -5.65
C LYS A 292 0.63 -25.12 -6.44
N LEU A 293 -0.40 -24.60 -5.81
CA LEU A 293 -1.38 -23.70 -6.44
C LEU A 293 -0.68 -22.45 -6.98
N MET A 294 0.16 -21.80 -6.17
CA MET A 294 0.91 -20.61 -6.54
C MET A 294 1.83 -20.87 -7.74
N LYS A 295 2.61 -21.97 -7.71
CA LYS A 295 3.50 -22.36 -8.81
C LYS A 295 2.72 -22.65 -10.11
N LEU A 296 1.57 -23.32 -10.03
CA LEU A 296 0.74 -23.61 -11.19
C LEU A 296 0.07 -22.35 -11.76
N ALA A 297 -0.41 -21.46 -10.90
CA ALA A 297 -0.97 -20.18 -11.30
C ALA A 297 0.11 -19.30 -12.00
N GLY A 298 1.31 -19.26 -11.43
CA GLY A 298 2.45 -18.50 -11.92
C GLY A 298 2.30 -16.99 -11.70
N ILE A 299 3.39 -16.25 -11.94
CA ILE A 299 3.47 -14.79 -11.77
C ILE A 299 2.44 -14.03 -12.63
N ARG A 300 1.99 -14.64 -13.73
CA ARG A 300 1.01 -14.02 -14.63
C ARG A 300 -0.44 -14.06 -14.11
N ALA A 301 -0.69 -14.73 -12.99
CA ALA A 301 -1.97 -14.64 -12.28
C ALA A 301 -2.08 -13.26 -11.59
N VAL A 302 -2.05 -12.20 -12.39
CA VAL A 302 -2.16 -10.82 -11.90
C VAL A 302 -3.49 -10.66 -11.17
N PRO A 303 -3.50 -10.05 -9.98
CA PRO A 303 -4.73 -9.79 -9.25
C PRO A 303 -5.77 -9.09 -10.11
N VAL A 304 -6.97 -9.63 -10.13
CA VAL A 304 -8.11 -9.03 -10.83
C VAL A 304 -9.16 -8.66 -9.79
N TYR A 305 -8.95 -7.52 -9.11
CA TYR A 305 -10.01 -6.93 -8.31
C TYR A 305 -11.13 -6.43 -9.23
N ASN A 306 -12.37 -6.47 -8.74
CA ASN A 306 -13.53 -6.29 -9.61
C ASN A 306 -14.70 -5.61 -8.91
N ILE A 307 -15.67 -5.20 -9.70
CA ILE A 307 -16.96 -4.69 -9.21
C ILE A 307 -17.81 -5.90 -8.80
N ASP A 308 -17.69 -6.32 -7.53
CA ASP A 308 -18.35 -7.51 -6.97
C ASP A 308 -19.74 -7.23 -6.37
N GLY A 309 -20.17 -5.97 -6.38
CA GLY A 309 -21.45 -5.55 -5.82
C GLY A 309 -21.51 -5.51 -4.28
N TYR A 310 -20.42 -5.88 -3.59
CA TYR A 310 -20.34 -5.95 -2.13
C TYR A 310 -19.24 -5.06 -1.56
N PHE A 311 -17.96 -5.42 -1.75
CA PHE A 311 -16.83 -4.57 -1.37
C PHE A 311 -16.75 -3.37 -2.31
N MET A 312 -16.89 -3.59 -3.60
CA MET A 312 -16.87 -2.57 -4.65
C MET A 312 -18.18 -2.62 -5.44
N LYS A 313 -19.10 -1.71 -5.13
CA LYS A 313 -20.44 -1.69 -5.74
C LYS A 313 -20.44 -1.14 -7.15
N GLU A 314 -19.61 -0.13 -7.40
CA GLU A 314 -19.51 0.59 -8.66
C GLU A 314 -18.04 0.94 -8.94
N GLN A 315 -17.78 1.52 -10.11
CA GLN A 315 -16.46 2.10 -10.40
C GLN A 315 -16.12 3.15 -9.34
N PRO A 316 -14.92 3.13 -8.73
CA PRO A 316 -14.54 4.13 -7.73
C PRO A 316 -14.71 5.57 -8.21
N VAL A 317 -14.42 5.84 -9.50
CA VAL A 317 -14.65 7.16 -10.10
C VAL A 317 -16.14 7.58 -10.01
N GLU A 318 -17.07 6.65 -10.20
CA GLU A 318 -18.51 6.93 -10.09
C GLU A 318 -18.94 7.18 -8.63
N VAL A 319 -18.40 6.38 -7.69
CA VAL A 319 -18.62 6.57 -6.24
C VAL A 319 -18.16 7.96 -5.80
N PHE A 320 -16.95 8.35 -6.22
CA PHE A 320 -16.41 9.68 -5.87
C PHE A 320 -17.16 10.80 -6.60
N ALA A 321 -17.59 10.62 -7.85
CA ALA A 321 -18.38 11.62 -8.57
C ALA A 321 -19.71 11.91 -7.87
N LYS A 322 -20.33 10.89 -7.26
CA LYS A 322 -21.57 11.01 -6.47
C LYS A 322 -21.33 11.54 -5.05
N GLY A 323 -20.08 11.63 -4.59
CA GLY A 323 -19.73 12.01 -3.22
C GLY A 323 -20.13 10.95 -2.17
N GLU A 324 -20.12 9.67 -2.56
CA GLU A 324 -20.48 8.52 -1.71
C GLU A 324 -19.28 7.86 -1.04
N GLN A 325 -18.06 8.29 -1.36
CA GLN A 325 -16.83 7.83 -0.71
C GLN A 325 -16.78 8.24 0.76
N THR A 326 -15.94 7.56 1.55
CA THR A 326 -15.64 7.99 2.92
C THR A 326 -15.02 9.39 2.91
N LYS A 327 -15.70 10.36 3.55
CA LYS A 327 -15.37 11.79 3.54
C LYS A 327 -14.45 12.14 4.70
N VAL A 328 -13.16 12.05 4.49
CA VAL A 328 -12.11 12.32 5.48
C VAL A 328 -11.01 13.18 4.87
N PRO A 329 -10.20 13.91 5.67
CA PRO A 329 -9.00 14.55 5.17
C PRO A 329 -8.10 13.57 4.42
N LEU A 330 -7.52 14.00 3.29
CA LEU A 330 -6.73 13.17 2.41
C LEU A 330 -5.36 13.81 2.15
N LEU A 331 -4.30 13.02 2.35
CA LEU A 331 -2.94 13.38 1.96
C LEU A 331 -2.45 12.40 0.90
N ILE A 332 -2.08 12.90 -0.28
CA ILE A 332 -1.60 12.09 -1.39
C ILE A 332 -0.29 12.63 -1.96
N GLY A 333 0.44 11.77 -2.61
CA GLY A 333 1.63 12.18 -3.36
C GLY A 333 2.26 11.04 -4.14
N GLY A 334 3.47 11.29 -4.60
CA GLY A 334 4.28 10.33 -5.34
C GLY A 334 5.68 10.88 -5.56
N ASN A 335 6.50 10.11 -6.24
CA ASN A 335 7.89 10.42 -6.53
C ASN A 335 8.03 11.11 -7.89
N ASN A 336 9.06 11.90 -8.11
CA ASN A 336 9.22 12.62 -9.37
C ASN A 336 9.81 11.75 -10.52
N GLN A 337 10.10 10.49 -10.24
CA GLN A 337 10.56 9.47 -11.20
C GLN A 337 9.94 8.11 -10.86
N GLU A 338 8.60 8.01 -10.83
CA GLU A 338 7.89 6.75 -10.52
C GLU A 338 8.27 5.62 -11.47
N MET A 339 8.51 5.96 -12.75
CA MET A 339 8.92 5.02 -13.76
C MET A 339 9.88 5.66 -14.77
N THR A 340 10.78 4.86 -15.31
CA THR A 340 11.67 5.31 -16.38
C THR A 340 11.05 5.11 -17.75
N PRO A 341 11.40 5.94 -18.77
CA PRO A 341 10.89 5.78 -20.13
C PRO A 341 11.19 4.41 -20.76
N TRP A 342 12.20 3.69 -20.24
CA TRP A 342 12.54 2.34 -20.71
C TRP A 342 11.40 1.33 -20.54
N ALA A 343 10.52 1.52 -19.58
CA ALA A 343 9.33 0.69 -19.39
C ALA A 343 8.34 0.85 -20.57
N VAL A 344 8.23 2.06 -21.12
CA VAL A 344 7.37 2.38 -22.26
C VAL A 344 8.04 1.97 -23.58
N LEU A 345 9.36 2.16 -23.68
CA LEU A 345 10.16 1.80 -24.87
C LEU A 345 10.26 0.28 -25.08
N MET A 346 10.07 -0.55 -24.04
CA MET A 346 10.14 -2.01 -24.11
C MET A 346 11.39 -2.54 -24.84
N GLY A 347 12.56 -1.97 -24.53
CA GLY A 347 13.87 -2.36 -25.08
C GLY A 347 14.20 -1.76 -26.45
N LYS A 348 13.35 -0.89 -27.00
CA LYS A 348 13.65 -0.15 -28.26
C LYS A 348 14.55 1.06 -28.00
N GLN A 349 15.15 1.60 -29.07
CA GLN A 349 15.96 2.83 -28.99
C GLN A 349 15.14 4.01 -28.48
N PRO A 350 15.74 4.94 -27.72
CA PRO A 350 15.05 6.08 -27.13
C PRO A 350 14.79 7.18 -28.17
N THR A 351 13.85 6.95 -29.05
CA THR A 351 13.36 7.92 -30.04
C THR A 351 11.91 8.29 -29.75
N VAL A 352 11.50 9.49 -30.17
CA VAL A 352 10.10 9.95 -30.05
C VAL A 352 9.14 8.96 -30.71
N GLU A 353 9.50 8.43 -31.88
CA GLU A 353 8.70 7.44 -32.61
C GLU A 353 8.46 6.17 -31.78
N ASN A 354 9.52 5.60 -31.21
CA ASN A 354 9.42 4.40 -30.38
C ASN A 354 8.65 4.65 -29.07
N LEU A 355 8.85 5.81 -28.44
CA LEU A 355 8.12 6.18 -27.25
C LEU A 355 6.62 6.37 -27.54
N LYS A 356 6.27 7.03 -28.67
CA LYS A 356 4.89 7.12 -29.16
C LYS A 356 4.28 5.73 -29.40
N ALA A 357 5.01 4.84 -30.05
CA ALA A 357 4.55 3.48 -30.32
C ALA A 357 4.24 2.71 -29.01
N GLY A 358 5.07 2.88 -27.97
CA GLY A 358 4.81 2.30 -26.64
C GLY A 358 3.61 2.94 -25.92
N ALA A 359 3.52 4.27 -25.94
CA ALA A 359 2.44 5.03 -25.31
C ALA A 359 1.06 4.77 -25.93
N LYS A 360 0.99 4.45 -27.24
CA LYS A 360 -0.26 4.08 -27.92
C LYS A 360 -1.00 2.91 -27.29
N ALA A 361 -0.29 2.00 -26.61
CA ALA A 361 -0.90 0.88 -25.89
C ALA A 361 -1.82 1.37 -24.74
N THR A 362 -1.51 2.51 -24.14
CA THR A 362 -2.31 3.12 -23.07
C THR A 362 -3.28 4.16 -23.62
N PHE A 363 -2.81 5.09 -24.45
CA PHE A 363 -3.56 6.28 -24.84
C PHE A 363 -4.31 6.15 -26.18
N GLY A 364 -4.06 5.10 -26.93
CA GLY A 364 -4.58 4.97 -28.30
C GLY A 364 -3.81 5.85 -29.30
N GLU A 365 -4.26 5.88 -30.55
CA GLU A 365 -3.58 6.58 -31.63
C GLU A 365 -4.09 8.01 -31.85
N GLU A 366 -5.38 8.22 -31.60
CA GLU A 366 -6.11 9.41 -32.03
C GLU A 366 -5.56 10.73 -31.47
N ASN A 367 -5.06 10.74 -30.22
CA ASN A 367 -4.65 11.96 -29.52
C ASN A 367 -3.16 11.95 -29.13
N ILE A 368 -2.38 11.02 -29.65
CA ILE A 368 -1.00 10.81 -29.19
C ILE A 368 -0.09 12.02 -29.47
N ASP A 369 -0.28 12.72 -30.59
CA ASP A 369 0.55 13.87 -30.94
C ASP A 369 0.27 15.06 -30.01
N GLU A 370 -1.01 15.33 -29.70
CA GLU A 370 -1.37 16.39 -28.75
C GLU A 370 -0.89 16.05 -27.34
N LEU A 371 -0.98 14.79 -26.94
CA LEU A 371 -0.45 14.33 -25.67
C LEU A 371 1.06 14.60 -25.56
N PHE A 372 1.85 14.22 -26.58
CA PHE A 372 3.30 14.44 -26.60
C PHE A 372 3.66 15.94 -26.57
N ARG A 373 2.86 16.78 -27.25
CA ARG A 373 3.00 18.24 -27.16
C ARG A 373 2.75 18.76 -25.74
N LEU A 374 1.75 18.23 -25.03
CA LEU A 374 1.45 18.59 -23.64
C LEU A 374 2.54 18.14 -22.67
N TYR A 375 3.22 17.02 -22.94
CA TYR A 375 4.41 16.61 -22.17
C TYR A 375 5.66 17.40 -22.53
N GLY A 376 5.69 18.12 -23.65
CA GLY A 376 6.88 18.81 -24.14
C GLY A 376 7.91 17.87 -24.77
N ILE A 377 7.50 16.69 -25.27
CA ILE A 377 8.37 15.73 -25.94
C ILE A 377 8.42 16.09 -27.43
N ASN A 378 9.44 16.84 -27.84
CA ASN A 378 9.58 17.39 -29.21
C ASN A 378 10.73 16.75 -29.97
N SER A 379 11.67 16.10 -29.29
CA SER A 379 12.88 15.52 -29.89
C SER A 379 13.30 14.25 -29.14
N ASP A 380 14.15 13.43 -29.78
CA ASP A 380 14.69 12.20 -29.15
C ASP A 380 15.46 12.48 -27.85
N LYS A 381 16.00 13.68 -27.69
CA LYS A 381 16.66 14.10 -26.46
C LYS A 381 15.68 14.15 -25.27
N ASP A 382 14.43 14.53 -25.51
CA ASP A 382 13.42 14.70 -24.45
C ASP A 382 12.93 13.35 -23.90
N VAL A 383 13.16 12.27 -24.65
CA VAL A 383 12.69 10.90 -24.33
C VAL A 383 13.24 10.39 -23.00
N LEU A 384 14.52 10.64 -22.70
CA LEU A 384 15.17 10.20 -21.46
C LEU A 384 15.34 11.32 -20.43
N GLU A 385 14.81 12.51 -20.70
CA GLU A 385 14.76 13.63 -19.77
C GLU A 385 13.38 13.72 -19.09
N GLN A 386 13.18 14.73 -18.24
CA GLN A 386 11.97 14.87 -17.42
C GLN A 386 10.65 14.71 -18.20
N PRO A 387 10.49 15.24 -19.44
CA PRO A 387 9.26 15.02 -20.22
C PRO A 387 8.91 13.54 -20.46
N GLY A 388 9.89 12.72 -20.82
CA GLY A 388 9.69 11.28 -21.03
C GLY A 388 9.51 10.54 -19.70
N VAL A 389 10.19 10.96 -18.64
CA VAL A 389 10.01 10.44 -17.27
C VAL A 389 8.61 10.74 -16.76
N ASP A 390 8.09 11.96 -16.96
CA ASP A 390 6.73 12.32 -16.57
C ASP A 390 5.69 11.45 -17.30
N LEU A 391 5.86 11.24 -18.62
CA LEU A 391 4.97 10.35 -19.38
C LEU A 391 4.97 8.92 -18.84
N ALA A 392 6.13 8.36 -18.56
CA ALA A 392 6.25 7.01 -18.03
C ALA A 392 5.68 6.89 -16.60
N SER A 393 5.91 7.89 -15.76
CA SER A 393 5.40 7.97 -14.39
C SER A 393 3.87 8.12 -14.35
N ASP A 394 3.31 8.94 -15.24
CA ASP A 394 1.86 9.12 -15.38
C ASP A 394 1.19 7.81 -15.88
N ILE A 395 1.80 7.12 -16.86
CA ILE A 395 1.33 5.80 -17.31
C ILE A 395 1.35 4.79 -16.16
N PHE A 396 2.32 4.87 -15.27
CA PHE A 396 2.45 3.95 -14.16
C PHE A 396 1.45 4.26 -13.04
N LEU A 397 1.59 5.39 -12.34
CA LEU A 397 0.80 5.66 -11.13
C LEU A 397 0.41 7.13 -10.90
N ASP A 398 1.17 8.12 -11.43
CA ASP A 398 0.98 9.53 -11.04
C ASP A 398 -0.40 10.06 -11.45
N TYR A 399 -0.85 9.76 -12.67
CA TYR A 399 -2.20 10.17 -13.10
C TYR A 399 -3.29 9.58 -12.20
N SER A 400 -3.18 8.30 -11.83
CA SER A 400 -4.19 7.66 -10.97
C SER A 400 -4.24 8.29 -9.58
N THR A 401 -3.09 8.65 -9.03
CA THR A 401 -2.97 9.35 -7.74
C THR A 401 -3.62 10.74 -7.82
N TRP A 402 -3.30 11.51 -8.86
CA TRP A 402 -3.91 12.82 -9.10
C TRP A 402 -5.43 12.70 -9.26
N LYS A 403 -5.91 11.73 -10.05
CA LYS A 403 -7.35 11.51 -10.29
C LYS A 403 -8.11 11.30 -8.99
N TRP A 404 -7.58 10.44 -8.12
CA TRP A 404 -8.17 10.20 -6.79
C TRP A 404 -8.27 11.49 -5.97
N GLY A 405 -7.17 12.23 -5.81
CA GLY A 405 -7.18 13.50 -5.06
C GLY A 405 -8.09 14.55 -5.66
N ASN A 406 -8.11 14.67 -7.00
CA ASN A 406 -8.96 15.64 -7.69
C ASN A 406 -10.45 15.31 -7.51
N MET A 407 -10.84 14.03 -7.63
CA MET A 407 -12.22 13.60 -7.39
C MET A 407 -12.64 13.86 -5.93
N HIS A 408 -11.78 13.55 -4.97
CA HIS A 408 -12.06 13.80 -3.56
C HIS A 408 -12.14 15.30 -3.23
N LYS A 409 -11.28 16.13 -3.82
CA LYS A 409 -11.34 17.60 -3.72
C LYS A 409 -12.70 18.15 -4.15
N LEU A 410 -13.28 17.60 -5.21
CA LEU A 410 -14.54 18.09 -5.79
C LEU A 410 -15.77 17.72 -4.95
N THR A 411 -15.80 16.54 -4.36
CA THR A 411 -17.02 15.98 -3.75
C THR A 411 -16.89 15.58 -2.29
N GLY A 412 -15.65 15.47 -1.77
CA GLY A 412 -15.39 15.01 -0.40
C GLY A 412 -15.67 16.02 0.69
N GLY A 413 -15.62 17.32 0.39
CA GLY A 413 -15.84 18.40 1.36
C GLY A 413 -14.77 18.46 2.48
N GLN A 414 -13.66 17.74 2.31
CA GLN A 414 -12.55 17.65 3.25
C GLN A 414 -11.26 18.16 2.62
N PRO A 415 -10.28 18.62 3.40
CA PRO A 415 -9.01 19.09 2.85
C PRO A 415 -8.24 17.96 2.16
N VAL A 416 -7.66 18.28 1.00
CA VAL A 416 -6.77 17.40 0.24
C VAL A 416 -5.41 18.08 0.15
N TYR A 417 -4.36 17.38 0.55
CA TYR A 417 -2.97 17.83 0.49
C TYR A 417 -2.21 16.98 -0.51
N ARG A 418 -1.39 17.62 -1.35
CA ARG A 418 -0.62 16.92 -2.38
C ARG A 418 0.86 17.22 -2.28
N TYR A 419 1.71 16.19 -2.33
CA TYR A 419 3.17 16.33 -2.40
C TYR A 419 3.75 15.68 -3.66
N ARG A 420 4.99 16.07 -3.99
CA ARG A 420 5.89 15.38 -4.90
C ARG A 420 7.24 15.22 -4.20
N TYR A 421 7.66 14.00 -3.95
CA TYR A 421 8.96 13.70 -3.39
C TYR A 421 9.99 13.69 -4.50
N CYS A 422 11.06 14.50 -4.37
CA CYS A 422 12.00 14.80 -5.46
C CYS A 422 13.44 14.40 -5.17
N HIS A 423 13.75 14.02 -3.92
CA HIS A 423 15.13 13.74 -3.54
C HIS A 423 15.56 12.34 -3.98
N PRO A 424 16.61 12.20 -4.84
CA PRO A 424 17.11 10.89 -5.24
C PRO A 424 17.82 10.22 -4.07
N ARG A 425 17.66 8.91 -3.93
CA ARG A 425 18.40 8.13 -2.92
C ARG A 425 19.92 8.35 -3.04
N PRO A 426 20.68 8.35 -1.92
CA PRO A 426 22.13 8.48 -1.95
C PRO A 426 22.79 7.27 -2.60
N ALA A 427 24.11 7.30 -2.72
CA ALA A 427 24.87 6.18 -3.24
C ALA A 427 24.67 4.91 -2.39
N MET A 428 24.79 3.76 -3.02
CA MET A 428 24.71 2.49 -2.30
C MET A 428 25.97 2.27 -1.43
N ALA A 429 25.75 1.85 -0.19
CA ALA A 429 26.79 1.38 0.71
C ALA A 429 27.31 -0.02 0.35
N ILE A 430 26.52 -0.82 -0.38
CA ILE A 430 26.80 -2.21 -0.73
C ILE A 430 27.45 -2.29 -2.12
N LYS A 431 28.61 -2.95 -2.21
CA LYS A 431 29.32 -3.16 -3.48
C LYS A 431 28.89 -4.47 -4.17
N GLY A 432 28.96 -4.53 -5.49
CA GLY A 432 28.69 -5.74 -6.30
C GLY A 432 27.20 -6.09 -6.42
N LYS A 433 26.33 -5.22 -5.97
CA LYS A 433 24.87 -5.32 -6.08
C LYS A 433 24.32 -4.10 -6.81
N VAL A 434 23.07 -4.16 -7.24
CA VAL A 434 22.31 -3.01 -7.74
C VAL A 434 21.06 -2.84 -6.90
N ALA A 435 20.67 -1.58 -6.66
CA ALA A 435 19.42 -1.27 -5.99
C ALA A 435 18.23 -1.71 -6.86
N ALA A 436 17.16 -2.18 -6.24
CA ALA A 436 15.97 -2.61 -6.93
C ALA A 436 14.72 -1.90 -6.39
N LEU A 437 13.57 -2.16 -6.99
CA LEU A 437 12.36 -1.37 -6.85
C LEU A 437 11.80 -1.36 -5.42
N ALA A 438 11.94 -2.48 -4.70
CA ALA A 438 11.41 -2.62 -3.34
C ALA A 438 12.36 -2.09 -2.25
N GLY A 439 13.41 -1.35 -2.62
CA GLY A 439 14.34 -0.70 -1.68
C GLY A 439 15.46 -1.58 -1.16
N GLY A 440 15.53 -2.84 -1.57
CA GLY A 440 16.64 -3.76 -1.32
C GLY A 440 17.61 -3.82 -2.49
N VAL A 441 18.32 -4.95 -2.62
CA VAL A 441 19.33 -5.17 -3.67
C VAL A 441 19.13 -6.51 -4.36
N VAL A 442 19.51 -6.55 -5.65
CA VAL A 442 19.67 -7.79 -6.42
C VAL A 442 21.11 -7.92 -6.90
N ASP A 443 21.50 -9.12 -7.35
CA ASP A 443 22.83 -9.33 -7.89
C ASP A 443 23.04 -8.51 -9.18
N ALA A 444 24.15 -7.78 -9.24
CA ALA A 444 24.57 -7.14 -10.47
C ALA A 444 24.88 -8.22 -11.52
N LYS A 445 24.50 -7.98 -12.78
CA LYS A 445 24.93 -8.87 -13.87
C LYS A 445 26.45 -8.84 -13.97
N GLU A 446 27.07 -10.00 -14.17
CA GLU A 446 28.50 -10.13 -14.34
C GLU A 446 29.01 -9.21 -15.46
N GLY A 447 30.02 -8.38 -15.16
CA GLY A 447 30.55 -7.38 -16.10
C GLY A 447 29.69 -6.13 -16.29
N ALA A 448 28.60 -5.95 -15.57
CA ALA A 448 27.81 -4.73 -15.65
C ALA A 448 28.57 -3.54 -15.03
N ALA A 449 28.58 -2.40 -15.74
CA ALA A 449 29.03 -1.15 -15.16
C ALA A 449 28.13 -0.77 -13.96
N PRO A 450 28.67 -0.05 -12.95
CA PRO A 450 27.82 0.48 -11.87
C PRO A 450 26.64 1.24 -12.46
N ALA A 451 25.43 0.97 -11.95
CA ALA A 451 24.26 1.74 -12.37
C ALA A 451 24.47 3.22 -12.01
N PRO A 452 24.21 4.14 -12.95
CA PRO A 452 24.27 5.56 -12.62
C PRO A 452 23.23 5.87 -11.52
N ARG A 453 23.56 6.85 -10.67
CA ARG A 453 22.62 7.35 -9.67
C ARG A 453 21.38 7.90 -10.40
N ASP A 454 20.20 7.60 -9.87
CA ASP A 454 18.96 8.17 -10.37
C ASP A 454 18.98 9.70 -10.28
N LYS A 455 18.41 10.37 -11.28
CA LYS A 455 18.30 11.84 -11.32
C LYS A 455 17.19 12.35 -10.41
N GLY A 456 16.20 11.53 -10.11
CA GLY A 456 15.04 11.83 -9.28
C GLY A 456 14.74 10.71 -8.28
N ALA A 457 13.70 10.91 -7.51
CA ALA A 457 13.19 9.90 -6.58
C ALA A 457 12.44 8.81 -7.36
N VAL A 458 12.95 7.59 -7.30
CA VAL A 458 12.34 6.42 -7.94
C VAL A 458 11.14 5.92 -7.14
N HIS A 459 10.31 5.07 -7.73
CA HIS A 459 9.17 4.46 -7.05
C HIS A 459 9.55 3.89 -5.68
N SER A 460 8.72 4.13 -4.68
CA SER A 460 8.91 3.72 -3.28
C SER A 460 10.11 4.35 -2.55
N ALA A 461 10.79 5.35 -3.14
CA ALA A 461 11.93 6.00 -2.48
C ALA A 461 11.53 6.87 -1.29
N ASP A 462 10.29 7.31 -1.22
CA ASP A 462 9.74 8.16 -0.18
C ASP A 462 9.42 7.43 1.13
N ILE A 463 9.28 6.10 1.13
CA ILE A 463 8.79 5.33 2.28
C ILE A 463 9.63 5.55 3.53
N GLU A 464 10.94 5.29 3.46
CA GLU A 464 11.84 5.39 4.62
C GLU A 464 11.91 6.82 5.18
N TYR A 465 11.80 7.83 4.30
CA TYR A 465 11.79 9.23 4.71
C TYR A 465 10.48 9.60 5.41
N ALA A 466 9.34 9.23 4.83
CA ALA A 466 8.02 9.51 5.40
C ALA A 466 7.78 8.77 6.73
N MET A 467 8.24 7.52 6.82
CA MET A 467 8.10 6.71 8.04
C MET A 467 9.20 6.96 9.08
N GLY A 468 10.27 7.71 8.74
CA GLY A 468 11.40 7.97 9.64
C GLY A 468 12.29 6.75 9.88
N THR A 469 12.37 5.84 8.93
CA THR A 469 13.00 4.52 9.08
C THR A 469 14.30 4.36 8.30
N LEU A 470 14.95 5.44 7.86
CA LEU A 470 16.21 5.41 7.11
C LEU A 470 17.24 4.41 7.70
N PRO A 471 17.48 4.38 9.03
CA PRO A 471 18.50 3.47 9.60
C PRO A 471 18.18 1.99 9.45
N THR A 472 16.92 1.62 9.11
CA THR A 472 16.53 0.22 8.89
C THR A 472 16.96 -0.30 7.53
N ASN A 473 17.16 0.59 6.56
CA ASN A 473 17.63 0.26 5.22
C ASN A 473 19.14 0.55 5.12
N ARG A 474 19.95 -0.50 5.16
CA ARG A 474 21.40 -0.43 5.11
C ARG A 474 22.00 -0.56 3.69
N VAL A 475 21.14 -0.52 2.69
CA VAL A 475 21.56 -0.58 1.28
C VAL A 475 22.22 0.72 0.85
N PHE A 476 21.77 1.85 1.40
CA PHE A 476 22.20 3.19 1.02
C PHE A 476 23.09 3.85 2.07
N ASP A 477 24.01 4.71 1.60
CA ASP A 477 24.90 5.52 2.44
C ASP A 477 24.20 6.85 2.77
N TRP A 478 23.29 6.81 3.77
CA TRP A 478 22.47 7.94 4.19
C TRP A 478 23.30 9.15 4.64
N GLN A 479 23.09 10.29 4.01
CA GLN A 479 23.79 11.54 4.24
C GLN A 479 23.01 12.46 5.20
N PRO A 480 23.63 13.52 5.77
CA PRO A 480 22.94 14.47 6.63
C PRO A 480 21.67 15.09 6.01
N ASP A 481 21.69 15.37 4.70
CA ASP A 481 20.54 15.90 3.97
C ASP A 481 19.38 14.91 3.96
N ASP A 482 19.66 13.59 3.82
CA ASP A 482 18.63 12.55 3.87
C ASP A 482 17.90 12.54 5.23
N TYR A 483 18.64 12.65 6.33
CA TYR A 483 18.04 12.72 7.67
C TYR A 483 17.23 14.00 7.87
N MET A 484 17.72 15.16 7.40
CA MET A 484 16.98 16.43 7.46
C MET A 484 15.66 16.34 6.68
N ILE A 485 15.69 15.80 5.46
CA ILE A 485 14.49 15.62 4.62
C ILE A 485 13.53 14.65 5.29
N SER A 486 14.06 13.54 5.84
CA SER A 486 13.25 12.57 6.57
C SER A 486 12.58 13.19 7.78
N ASP A 487 13.27 14.00 8.57
CA ASP A 487 12.69 14.67 9.73
C ASP A 487 11.54 15.62 9.33
N ILE A 488 11.70 16.37 8.25
CA ILE A 488 10.67 17.27 7.72
C ILE A 488 9.48 16.46 7.21
N PHE A 489 9.72 15.47 6.37
CA PHE A 489 8.64 14.69 5.74
C PHE A 489 7.87 13.87 6.77
N ASN A 490 8.59 13.17 7.65
CA ASN A 490 7.98 12.44 8.76
C ASN A 490 7.16 13.35 9.68
N GLN A 491 7.62 14.59 9.94
CA GLN A 491 6.87 15.53 10.78
C GLN A 491 5.54 15.94 10.13
N TYR A 492 5.47 16.13 8.80
CA TYR A 492 4.20 16.35 8.10
C TYR A 492 3.24 15.15 8.26
N TYR A 493 3.75 13.92 8.12
CA TYR A 493 2.98 12.70 8.33
C TYR A 493 2.43 12.62 9.76
N VAL A 494 3.29 12.85 10.75
CA VAL A 494 2.92 12.88 12.18
C VAL A 494 1.82 13.89 12.45
N ASN A 495 1.95 15.11 11.92
CA ASN A 495 0.96 16.16 12.10
C ASN A 495 -0.39 15.77 11.48
N PHE A 496 -0.35 15.24 10.25
CA PHE A 496 -1.56 14.82 9.56
C PHE A 496 -2.27 13.67 10.31
N VAL A 497 -1.55 12.66 10.76
CA VAL A 497 -2.11 11.56 11.57
C VAL A 497 -2.74 12.07 12.86
N LYS A 498 -2.13 13.09 13.48
CA LYS A 498 -2.64 13.68 14.74
C LYS A 498 -3.87 14.57 14.55
N THR A 499 -3.99 15.25 13.41
CA THR A 499 -4.94 16.38 13.29
C THR A 499 -5.75 16.42 11.98
N GLY A 500 -5.39 15.63 10.97
CA GLY A 500 -5.91 15.77 9.60
C GLY A 500 -5.30 16.97 8.82
N ASN A 501 -4.32 17.67 9.41
CA ASN A 501 -3.62 18.81 8.82
C ASN A 501 -2.10 18.59 8.95
N PRO A 502 -1.31 18.60 7.86
CA PRO A 502 0.12 18.35 7.93
C PRO A 502 0.93 19.52 8.53
N ASN A 503 0.34 20.71 8.63
CA ASN A 503 1.05 21.93 9.00
C ASN A 503 1.37 22.01 10.51
N SER A 504 2.52 22.58 10.84
CA SER A 504 2.90 23.02 12.20
C SER A 504 3.94 24.13 12.13
N LEU A 505 4.17 24.81 13.26
CA LEU A 505 5.24 25.79 13.38
C LEU A 505 6.60 25.16 13.05
N GLY A 506 7.42 25.90 12.30
CA GLY A 506 8.77 25.48 11.91
C GLY A 506 8.85 24.65 10.61
N LEU A 507 7.71 24.29 10.01
CA LEU A 507 7.66 23.69 8.69
C LEU A 507 7.21 24.71 7.62
N PRO A 508 7.66 24.59 6.35
CA PRO A 508 7.05 25.30 5.24
C PRO A 508 5.54 25.05 5.18
N GLU A 509 4.75 26.10 4.93
CA GLU A 509 3.31 25.97 4.83
C GLU A 509 2.91 25.06 3.65
N TRP A 510 2.07 24.07 3.90
CA TRP A 510 1.51 23.17 2.91
C TRP A 510 0.01 23.48 2.72
N PRO A 511 -0.37 24.28 1.72
CA PRO A 511 -1.77 24.61 1.47
C PRO A 511 -2.55 23.41 0.96
N SER A 512 -3.84 23.32 1.32
CA SER A 512 -4.73 22.34 0.69
C SER A 512 -5.03 22.71 -0.76
N THR A 513 -5.35 21.71 -1.57
CA THR A 513 -5.71 21.88 -2.99
C THR A 513 -7.13 22.42 -3.19
N ASN A 514 -7.96 22.42 -2.14
CA ASN A 514 -9.37 22.79 -2.20
C ASN A 514 -9.56 24.25 -2.64
N GLY A 515 -10.51 24.47 -3.57
CA GLY A 515 -10.81 25.82 -4.09
C GLY A 515 -9.73 26.41 -5.00
N LYS A 516 -8.69 25.66 -5.36
CA LYS A 516 -7.62 26.11 -6.25
C LYS A 516 -7.79 25.54 -7.66
N ALA A 517 -7.72 26.39 -8.69
CA ALA A 517 -7.77 25.98 -10.09
C ALA A 517 -6.50 25.21 -10.49
N VAL A 518 -5.33 25.69 -10.03
CA VAL A 518 -4.07 24.96 -10.12
C VAL A 518 -3.69 24.51 -8.73
N ALA A 519 -3.58 23.21 -8.53
CA ALA A 519 -3.32 22.65 -7.22
C ALA A 519 -1.91 23.03 -6.71
N PRO A 520 -1.78 23.53 -5.46
CA PRO A 520 -0.48 23.62 -4.80
C PRO A 520 0.04 22.21 -4.49
N VAL A 521 1.31 21.96 -4.82
CA VAL A 521 2.01 20.69 -4.58
C VAL A 521 3.26 20.99 -3.75
N LEU A 522 3.37 20.37 -2.58
CA LEU A 522 4.59 20.46 -1.78
C LEU A 522 5.67 19.61 -2.44
N GLN A 523 6.72 20.23 -2.94
CA GLN A 523 7.92 19.51 -3.38
C GLN A 523 8.82 19.28 -2.18
N ILE A 524 9.08 18.00 -1.89
CA ILE A 524 9.92 17.57 -0.77
C ILE A 524 11.28 17.20 -1.32
N ASP A 525 12.27 18.00 -0.96
CA ASP A 525 13.67 17.88 -1.34
C ASP A 525 14.52 18.60 -0.28
N VAL A 526 15.83 18.75 -0.48
CA VAL A 526 16.74 19.58 0.36
C VAL A 526 16.12 20.97 0.60
N LYS A 527 15.54 21.57 -0.43
CA LYS A 527 14.69 22.75 -0.30
C LYS A 527 13.22 22.33 -0.46
N THR A 528 12.54 22.12 0.64
CA THR A 528 11.10 21.87 0.64
C THR A 528 10.33 23.17 0.38
N GLU A 529 9.53 23.20 -0.70
CA GLU A 529 8.76 24.40 -1.11
C GLU A 529 7.46 24.01 -1.85
N VAL A 530 6.49 24.90 -1.85
CA VAL A 530 5.23 24.70 -2.61
C VAL A 530 5.42 25.19 -4.04
N LYS A 531 5.03 24.36 -5.01
CA LYS A 531 4.94 24.71 -6.42
C LYS A 531 3.55 24.43 -6.96
N SER A 532 3.18 25.15 -8.03
CA SER A 532 1.95 24.90 -8.77
C SER A 532 2.34 24.73 -10.24
N ASP A 533 1.87 23.66 -10.87
CA ASP A 533 2.17 23.32 -12.25
C ASP A 533 0.90 23.33 -13.11
N ALA A 534 0.65 24.47 -13.75
CA ALA A 534 -0.49 24.63 -14.65
C ALA A 534 -0.39 23.75 -15.92
N GLN A 535 0.80 23.37 -16.33
CA GLN A 535 1.01 22.50 -17.50
C GLN A 535 0.64 21.05 -17.16
N MET A 536 1.02 20.60 -15.97
CA MET A 536 0.61 19.30 -15.44
C MET A 536 -0.91 19.20 -15.31
N GLU A 537 -1.59 20.21 -14.77
CA GLU A 537 -3.05 20.22 -14.67
C GLU A 537 -3.71 20.14 -16.06
N LYS A 538 -3.23 20.92 -17.05
CA LYS A 538 -3.72 20.83 -18.44
C LYS A 538 -3.53 19.44 -19.05
N ARG A 539 -2.40 18.80 -18.77
CA ARG A 539 -2.09 17.45 -19.22
C ARG A 539 -3.06 16.43 -18.63
N TYR A 540 -3.31 16.52 -17.34
CA TYR A 540 -4.25 15.62 -16.65
C TYR A 540 -5.70 15.85 -17.03
N ASP A 541 -6.12 17.11 -17.21
CA ASP A 541 -7.45 17.43 -17.74
C ASP A 541 -7.67 16.86 -19.14
N PHE A 542 -6.64 16.90 -19.99
CA PHE A 542 -6.70 16.31 -21.32
C PHE A 542 -6.82 14.78 -21.26
N ILE A 543 -6.01 14.13 -20.43
CA ILE A 543 -6.07 12.68 -20.21
C ILE A 543 -7.44 12.29 -19.65
N ASP A 544 -7.95 13.05 -18.69
CA ASP A 544 -9.25 12.79 -18.06
C ASP A 544 -10.40 12.78 -19.08
N LYS A 545 -10.42 13.77 -19.97
CA LYS A 545 -11.38 13.84 -21.09
C LYS A 545 -11.30 12.64 -22.03
N MET A 546 -10.08 12.15 -22.31
CA MET A 546 -9.90 10.98 -23.18
C MET A 546 -10.53 9.72 -22.62
N PHE A 547 -10.43 9.50 -21.30
CA PHE A 547 -10.81 8.22 -20.67
C PHE A 547 -12.18 8.24 -19.99
N TRP A 548 -12.59 9.38 -19.44
CA TRP A 548 -13.74 9.45 -18.53
C TRP A 548 -14.89 10.33 -19.01
N GLU A 549 -14.67 11.26 -19.94
CA GLU A 549 -15.72 12.12 -20.49
C GLU A 549 -16.30 11.60 -21.82
N LYS A 550 -15.67 10.62 -22.49
CA LYS A 550 -16.26 9.98 -23.68
C LYS A 550 -17.50 9.16 -23.25
N LYS A 551 -18.64 9.63 -23.65
CA LYS A 551 -19.95 8.97 -23.51
C LYS A 551 -20.03 7.69 -24.32
#